data_5ff015cb5d9d1db8a5950f0cb1fdc6a0
#
_entry.id   5ff015cb5d9d1db8a5950f0cb1fdc6a0
#
_cell.length_a   1.000
_cell.length_b   1.000
_cell.length_c   1.000
_cell.angle_alpha   90.00
_cell.angle_beta   90.00
_cell.angle_gamma   90.00
#
_symmetry.space_group_name_H-M   'P 1'
#
loop_
_entity.id
_entity.type
_entity.pdbx_description
1 polymer ?
#
loop_
_entity_poly.entity_id
_entity_poly.type
_entity_poly.pdbx_seq_one_letter_code
_entity_poly.pdbx_strand_id
1 'polypeptide(L)'
;MTSFAYTQKALELQQRFDTEALAAAELQLIVHDSLSPNDRAFIAAAEMFWLASVDPEGSPTVSFKGGAKGFVRMPDDTTLLFPCFDGNGMFFSMGNIASTSQVGLLFMDFVTPSRLRVQGDAHLTDDPAIVGLWPGAQFAVKVDITALITNCPRYIPRMQRLDGSRYVPDTTNGEQPIPGWKRIDAIQDVLPKRDQNKADTVGGLLTMDQWGEMVETGDPLA
;
A
#
# COMPACT_ATOMS: atom_id res chain seq x y z
N MET A 1 10.12 -23.61 5.85
CA MET A 1 10.85 -22.87 6.92
C MET A 1 11.13 -21.49 6.38
N THR A 2 10.73 -20.44 7.09
CA THR A 2 10.92 -19.07 6.61
C THR A 2 12.40 -18.78 6.38
N SER A 3 12.73 -18.00 5.37
CA SER A 3 14.09 -17.50 5.14
C SER A 3 14.45 -16.33 6.07
N PHE A 4 13.51 -15.91 6.93
CA PHE A 4 13.71 -14.80 7.85
C PHE A 4 14.77 -15.15 8.90
N ALA A 5 15.80 -14.32 8.98
CA ALA A 5 16.88 -14.46 9.97
C ALA A 5 17.28 -13.08 10.50
N TYR A 6 17.75 -13.04 11.75
CA TYR A 6 18.32 -11.83 12.32
C TYR A 6 19.67 -11.51 11.67
N THR A 7 19.90 -10.24 11.40
CA THR A 7 21.23 -9.77 10.98
C THR A 7 22.23 -9.88 12.15
N GLN A 8 23.53 -9.93 11.84
CA GLN A 8 24.56 -9.94 12.87
C GLN A 8 24.43 -8.76 13.85
N LYS A 9 24.07 -7.57 13.34
CA LYS A 9 23.87 -6.38 14.17
C LYS A 9 22.62 -6.49 15.06
N ALA A 10 21.57 -7.16 14.61
CA ALA A 10 20.42 -7.45 15.46
C ALA A 10 20.78 -8.40 16.60
N LEU A 11 21.58 -9.45 16.33
CA LEU A 11 22.07 -10.37 17.36
C LEU A 11 22.95 -9.65 18.41
N GLU A 12 23.84 -8.77 17.99
CA GLU A 12 24.64 -7.94 18.90
C GLU A 12 23.77 -7.07 19.83
N LEU A 13 22.67 -6.49 19.30
CA LEU A 13 21.72 -5.72 20.10
C LEU A 13 20.91 -6.60 21.06
N GLN A 14 20.46 -7.77 20.62
CA GLN A 14 19.79 -8.74 21.49
C GLN A 14 20.68 -9.15 22.67
N GLN A 15 21.95 -9.44 22.42
CA GLN A 15 22.93 -9.76 23.45
C GLN A 15 23.13 -8.59 24.42
N ARG A 16 23.29 -7.38 23.90
CA ARG A 16 23.47 -6.17 24.72
C ARG A 16 22.30 -5.92 25.68
N PHE A 17 21.06 -6.25 25.25
CA PHE A 17 19.85 -6.00 26.03
C PHE A 17 19.25 -7.26 26.67
N ASP A 18 19.99 -8.38 26.68
CA ASP A 18 19.55 -9.66 27.27
C ASP A 18 18.19 -10.14 26.75
N THR A 19 18.01 -10.08 25.42
CA THR A 19 16.76 -10.46 24.77
C THR A 19 16.92 -11.62 23.78
N GLU A 20 18.07 -12.30 23.74
CA GLU A 20 18.37 -13.38 22.77
C GLU A 20 17.35 -14.53 22.85
N ALA A 21 17.07 -15.00 24.08
CA ALA A 21 16.11 -16.08 24.30
C ALA A 21 14.69 -15.68 23.92
N LEU A 22 14.27 -14.45 24.24
CA LEU A 22 12.97 -13.92 23.85
C LEU A 22 12.86 -13.79 22.33
N ALA A 23 13.85 -13.20 21.69
CA ALA A 23 13.88 -13.02 20.24
C ALA A 23 13.85 -14.36 19.48
N ALA A 24 14.56 -15.39 19.99
CA ALA A 24 14.52 -16.73 19.42
C ALA A 24 13.12 -17.38 19.56
N ALA A 25 12.46 -17.19 20.70
CA ALA A 25 11.10 -17.67 20.91
C ALA A 25 10.08 -16.94 20.01
N GLU A 26 10.19 -15.60 19.91
CA GLU A 26 9.31 -14.82 19.02
C GLU A 26 9.47 -15.21 17.56
N LEU A 27 10.69 -15.48 17.09
CA LEU A 27 10.94 -15.95 15.73
C LEU A 27 10.15 -17.23 15.41
N GLN A 28 10.00 -18.12 16.37
CA GLN A 28 9.26 -19.37 16.20
C GLN A 28 7.74 -19.20 16.35
N LEU A 29 7.30 -18.25 17.16
CA LEU A 29 5.89 -18.10 17.53
C LEU A 29 5.11 -17.16 16.60
N ILE A 30 5.77 -16.11 16.08
CA ILE A 30 5.08 -15.03 15.37
C ILE A 30 5.54 -14.84 13.92
N VAL A 31 6.58 -15.55 13.47
CA VAL A 31 7.06 -15.48 12.08
C VAL A 31 6.66 -16.74 11.34
N HIS A 32 6.00 -16.59 10.21
CA HIS A 32 5.55 -17.68 9.34
C HIS A 32 5.67 -17.28 7.86
N ASP A 33 5.51 -18.22 6.96
CA ASP A 33 5.71 -18.04 5.51
C ASP A 33 4.45 -18.29 4.68
N SER A 34 3.33 -18.54 5.35
CA SER A 34 2.04 -18.76 4.72
C SER A 34 0.89 -18.12 5.51
N LEU A 35 -0.13 -17.64 4.82
CA LEU A 35 -1.28 -16.97 5.40
C LEU A 35 -2.12 -17.91 6.26
N SER A 36 -2.23 -17.60 7.53
CA SER A 36 -3.20 -18.22 8.42
C SER A 36 -4.63 -17.69 8.15
N PRO A 37 -5.69 -18.37 8.63
CA PRO A 37 -7.05 -17.84 8.57
C PRO A 37 -7.20 -16.44 9.20
N ASN A 38 -6.46 -16.14 10.26
CA ASN A 38 -6.46 -14.84 10.92
C ASN A 38 -5.80 -13.74 10.05
N ASP A 39 -4.67 -14.04 9.40
CA ASP A 39 -4.02 -13.11 8.48
C ASP A 39 -4.92 -12.80 7.29
N ARG A 40 -5.57 -13.81 6.73
CA ARG A 40 -6.53 -13.64 5.64
C ARG A 40 -7.69 -12.73 6.05
N ALA A 41 -8.27 -12.94 7.23
CA ALA A 41 -9.35 -12.12 7.74
C ALA A 41 -8.89 -10.66 7.96
N PHE A 42 -7.69 -10.48 8.52
CA PHE A 42 -7.10 -9.17 8.77
C PHE A 42 -6.83 -8.40 7.48
N ILE A 43 -6.19 -9.03 6.50
CA ILE A 43 -5.90 -8.42 5.19
C ILE A 43 -7.20 -8.13 4.41
N ALA A 44 -8.17 -9.04 4.43
CA ALA A 44 -9.44 -8.85 3.74
C ALA A 44 -10.27 -7.69 4.30
N ALA A 45 -10.13 -7.38 5.60
CA ALA A 45 -10.79 -6.25 6.24
C ALA A 45 -10.07 -4.91 5.99
N ALA A 46 -8.81 -4.94 5.56
CA ALA A 46 -8.01 -3.75 5.35
C ALA A 46 -8.48 -2.95 4.12
N GLU A 47 -8.46 -1.63 4.26
CA GLU A 47 -8.73 -0.66 3.18
C GLU A 47 -7.48 0.11 2.79
N MET A 48 -6.36 -0.16 3.47
CA MET A 48 -5.07 0.47 3.22
C MET A 48 -3.93 -0.37 3.76
N PHE A 49 -2.75 -0.14 3.21
CA PHE A 49 -1.47 -0.57 3.76
C PHE A 49 -0.34 0.38 3.33
N TRP A 50 0.79 0.34 4.03
CA TRP A 50 2.01 1.00 3.61
C TRP A 50 2.89 0.00 2.87
N LEU A 51 3.35 0.40 1.68
CA LEU A 51 4.25 -0.36 0.83
C LEU A 51 5.65 0.24 0.92
N ALA A 52 6.57 -0.50 1.49
CA ALA A 52 8.00 -0.23 1.38
C ALA A 52 8.56 -0.91 0.13
N SER A 53 9.41 -0.21 -0.59
CA SER A 53 10.18 -0.75 -1.73
C SER A 53 11.58 -0.15 -1.72
N VAL A 54 12.51 -0.76 -2.44
CA VAL A 54 13.92 -0.38 -2.46
C VAL A 54 14.34 -0.18 -3.90
N ASP A 55 15.08 0.89 -4.19
CA ASP A 55 15.67 1.11 -5.51
C ASP A 55 16.95 0.25 -5.71
N PRO A 56 17.50 0.18 -6.93
CA PRO A 56 18.74 -0.58 -7.19
C PRO A 56 19.96 -0.12 -6.38
N GLU A 57 19.97 1.12 -5.91
CA GLU A 57 21.03 1.70 -5.07
C GLU A 57 20.87 1.36 -3.59
N GLY A 58 19.76 0.69 -3.20
CA GLY A 58 19.46 0.30 -1.84
C GLY A 58 18.72 1.37 -1.02
N SER A 59 18.24 2.45 -1.66
CA SER A 59 17.47 3.50 -0.99
C SER A 59 16.01 3.06 -0.77
N PRO A 60 15.51 3.03 0.47
CA PRO A 60 14.14 2.65 0.74
C PRO A 60 13.17 3.80 0.49
N THR A 61 11.97 3.47 0.04
CA THR A 61 10.83 4.40 0.01
C THR A 61 9.59 3.73 0.58
N VAL A 62 8.66 4.56 1.06
CA VAL A 62 7.37 4.09 1.58
C VAL A 62 6.26 4.86 0.90
N SER A 63 5.23 4.14 0.46
CA SER A 63 4.05 4.71 -0.16
C SER A 63 2.77 4.16 0.46
N PHE A 64 1.74 4.99 0.52
CA PHE A 64 0.39 4.59 0.90
C PHE A 64 -0.29 3.87 -0.26
N LYS A 65 -0.99 2.78 0.04
CA LYS A 65 -1.87 2.07 -0.89
C LYS A 65 -3.24 1.93 -0.25
N GLY A 66 -4.28 2.34 -0.96
CA GLY A 66 -5.65 2.30 -0.48
C GLY A 66 -6.61 1.72 -1.50
N GLY A 67 -7.74 1.21 -1.04
CA GLY A 67 -8.79 0.63 -1.85
C GLY A 67 -10.03 0.29 -1.01
N ALA A 68 -11.05 -0.26 -1.64
CA ALA A 68 -12.19 -0.80 -0.92
C ALA A 68 -11.78 -2.06 -0.11
N LYS A 69 -12.57 -2.41 0.90
CA LYS A 69 -12.36 -3.69 1.62
C LYS A 69 -12.22 -4.85 0.63
N GLY A 70 -11.22 -5.68 0.87
CA GLY A 70 -10.89 -6.79 0.00
C GLY A 70 -10.18 -6.39 -1.30
N PHE A 71 -9.64 -5.16 -1.41
CA PHE A 71 -8.83 -4.77 -2.56
C PHE A 71 -7.51 -5.55 -2.65
N VAL A 72 -7.01 -6.07 -1.53
CA VAL A 72 -5.93 -7.06 -1.55
C VAL A 72 -6.53 -8.45 -1.65
N ARG A 73 -6.17 -9.21 -2.68
CA ARG A 73 -6.62 -10.57 -2.94
C ARG A 73 -5.55 -11.58 -2.53
N MET A 74 -5.99 -12.73 -2.12
CA MET A 74 -5.15 -13.84 -1.64
C MET A 74 -5.59 -15.12 -2.36
N PRO A 75 -5.06 -15.38 -3.58
CA PRO A 75 -5.47 -16.55 -4.38
C PRO A 75 -5.09 -17.88 -3.73
N ASP A 76 -4.01 -17.88 -2.98
CA ASP A 76 -3.49 -19.02 -2.22
C ASP A 76 -2.87 -18.55 -0.89
N ASP A 77 -2.18 -19.43 -0.16
CA ASP A 77 -1.63 -19.11 1.16
C ASP A 77 -0.28 -18.37 1.13
N THR A 78 0.31 -18.20 -0.05
CA THR A 78 1.65 -17.60 -0.22
C THR A 78 1.66 -16.41 -1.16
N THR A 79 0.50 -15.98 -1.68
CA THR A 79 0.41 -14.94 -2.69
C THR A 79 -0.55 -13.83 -2.25
N LEU A 80 -0.10 -12.57 -2.40
CA LEU A 80 -0.97 -11.39 -2.37
C LEU A 80 -1.05 -10.77 -3.77
N LEU A 81 -2.23 -10.25 -4.11
CA LEU A 81 -2.45 -9.43 -5.30
C LEU A 81 -3.09 -8.11 -4.89
N PHE A 82 -2.62 -7.00 -5.45
CA PHE A 82 -3.25 -5.70 -5.26
C PHE A 82 -3.20 -4.85 -6.53
N PRO A 83 -4.17 -3.94 -6.73
CA PRO A 83 -4.24 -3.10 -7.93
C PRO A 83 -3.26 -1.93 -7.87
N CYS A 84 -2.82 -1.48 -9.03
CA CYS A 84 -2.26 -0.15 -9.24
C CYS A 84 -3.32 0.72 -9.90
N PHE A 85 -3.95 1.59 -9.12
CA PHE A 85 -4.91 2.57 -9.61
C PHE A 85 -4.21 3.82 -10.15
N ASP A 86 -4.95 4.70 -10.81
CA ASP A 86 -4.43 5.97 -11.27
C ASP A 86 -3.91 6.81 -10.09
N GLY A 87 -2.77 7.47 -10.28
CA GLY A 87 -2.10 8.27 -9.27
C GLY A 87 -1.40 9.48 -9.89
N ASN A 88 -0.27 9.87 -9.31
CA ASN A 88 0.51 11.04 -9.75
C ASN A 88 1.38 10.80 -11.01
N GLY A 89 1.36 9.60 -11.59
CA GLY A 89 2.13 9.27 -12.78
C GLY A 89 3.63 9.03 -12.55
N MET A 90 4.15 9.21 -11.35
CA MET A 90 5.58 9.03 -11.07
C MET A 90 6.00 7.55 -11.06
N PHE A 91 5.09 6.61 -10.78
CA PHE A 91 5.36 5.17 -10.68
C PHE A 91 6.55 4.79 -9.80
N PHE A 92 6.90 5.62 -8.81
CA PHE A 92 8.13 5.50 -8.04
C PHE A 92 8.26 4.11 -7.38
N SER A 93 7.26 3.70 -6.59
CA SER A 93 7.26 2.36 -5.96
C SER A 93 7.18 1.22 -6.99
N MET A 94 6.47 1.44 -8.10
CA MET A 94 6.31 0.42 -9.14
C MET A 94 7.60 0.23 -9.94
N GLY A 95 8.33 1.33 -10.20
CA GLY A 95 9.67 1.27 -10.78
C GLY A 95 10.65 0.50 -9.90
N ASN A 96 10.62 0.71 -8.58
CA ASN A 96 11.43 -0.05 -7.64
C ASN A 96 11.09 -1.54 -7.69
N ILE A 97 9.79 -1.89 -7.64
CA ILE A 97 9.34 -3.30 -7.75
C ILE A 97 9.85 -3.94 -9.04
N ALA A 98 9.71 -3.24 -10.17
CA ALA A 98 10.19 -3.76 -11.45
C ALA A 98 11.72 -3.99 -11.48
N SER A 99 12.47 -3.26 -10.65
CA SER A 99 13.94 -3.31 -10.63
C SER A 99 14.52 -4.28 -9.63
N THR A 100 13.93 -4.36 -8.41
CA THR A 100 14.52 -5.10 -7.28
C THR A 100 13.63 -6.19 -6.71
N SER A 101 12.35 -6.19 -7.03
CA SER A 101 11.28 -7.05 -6.50
C SER A 101 11.02 -6.95 -4.99
N GLN A 102 11.99 -6.53 -4.18
CA GLN A 102 11.89 -6.56 -2.72
C GLN A 102 10.87 -5.58 -2.17
N VAL A 103 9.92 -6.09 -1.38
CA VAL A 103 8.87 -5.27 -0.75
C VAL A 103 8.61 -5.65 0.70
N GLY A 104 8.11 -4.64 1.43
CA GLY A 104 7.51 -4.82 2.74
C GLY A 104 6.14 -4.16 2.77
N LEU A 105 5.12 -4.88 3.25
CA LEU A 105 3.79 -4.35 3.43
C LEU A 105 3.49 -4.28 4.93
N LEU A 106 2.93 -3.15 5.38
CA LEU A 106 2.47 -2.97 6.75
C LEU A 106 0.97 -2.70 6.74
N PHE A 107 0.21 -3.67 7.21
CA PHE A 107 -1.22 -3.53 7.50
C PHE A 107 -1.42 -3.10 8.94
N MET A 108 -2.37 -2.18 9.18
CA MET A 108 -2.69 -1.66 10.51
C MET A 108 -4.20 -1.59 10.71
N ASP A 109 -4.67 -2.02 11.88
CA ASP A 109 -5.98 -1.68 12.39
C ASP A 109 -5.81 -0.68 13.55
N PHE A 110 -6.42 0.49 13.42
CA PHE A 110 -6.40 1.54 14.44
C PHE A 110 -7.65 1.52 15.34
N VAL A 111 -8.71 0.87 14.91
CA VAL A 111 -9.94 0.73 15.71
C VAL A 111 -9.73 -0.31 16.80
N THR A 112 -9.26 -1.50 16.39
CA THR A 112 -8.81 -2.56 17.30
C THR A 112 -7.29 -2.72 17.08
N PRO A 113 -6.45 -1.99 17.86
CA PRO A 113 -5.04 -1.87 17.56
C PRO A 113 -4.35 -3.21 17.29
N SER A 114 -3.95 -3.41 16.06
CA SER A 114 -3.17 -4.56 15.62
C SER A 114 -2.41 -4.24 14.34
N ARG A 115 -1.39 -5.04 14.03
CA ARG A 115 -0.59 -4.88 12.81
C ARG A 115 -0.04 -6.20 12.31
N LEU A 116 0.06 -6.31 11.00
CA LEU A 116 0.68 -7.42 10.29
C LEU A 116 1.73 -6.85 9.33
N ARG A 117 2.94 -7.37 9.38
CA ARG A 117 3.97 -7.14 8.37
C ARG A 117 4.00 -8.31 7.41
N VAL A 118 4.14 -8.01 6.14
CA VAL A 118 4.41 -8.98 5.09
C VAL A 118 5.69 -8.57 4.39
N GLN A 119 6.61 -9.50 4.21
CA GLN A 119 7.77 -9.36 3.33
C GLN A 119 7.59 -10.29 2.14
N GLY A 120 8.10 -9.90 0.99
CA GLY A 120 7.98 -10.72 -0.22
C GLY A 120 8.73 -10.16 -1.41
N ASP A 121 8.70 -10.93 -2.48
CA ASP A 121 9.17 -10.54 -3.79
C ASP A 121 7.95 -10.18 -4.66
N ALA A 122 7.95 -8.96 -5.19
CA ALA A 122 6.82 -8.41 -5.93
C ALA A 122 7.12 -8.29 -7.42
N HIS A 123 6.10 -8.53 -8.24
CA HIS A 123 6.17 -8.44 -9.70
C HIS A 123 4.94 -7.71 -10.23
N LEU A 124 5.16 -6.85 -11.24
CA LEU A 124 4.07 -6.20 -11.97
C LEU A 124 3.43 -7.22 -12.93
N THR A 125 2.11 -7.14 -13.10
CA THR A 125 1.40 -8.01 -14.02
C THR A 125 0.30 -7.23 -14.77
N ASP A 126 0.26 -7.44 -16.09
CA ASP A 126 -0.77 -6.94 -17.00
C ASP A 126 -1.76 -8.04 -17.41
N ASP A 127 -1.72 -9.20 -16.75
CA ASP A 127 -2.63 -10.31 -17.05
C ASP A 127 -4.09 -9.83 -16.91
N PRO A 128 -4.88 -9.84 -17.99
CA PRO A 128 -6.26 -9.36 -17.97
C PRO A 128 -7.16 -10.08 -16.96
N ALA A 129 -6.87 -11.34 -16.65
CA ALA A 129 -7.61 -12.13 -15.67
C ALA A 129 -7.34 -11.64 -14.24
N ILE A 130 -6.13 -11.14 -13.99
CA ILE A 130 -5.76 -10.57 -12.68
C ILE A 130 -6.20 -9.11 -12.60
N VAL A 131 -5.86 -8.29 -13.60
CA VAL A 131 -6.21 -6.85 -13.60
C VAL A 131 -7.73 -6.66 -13.57
N GLY A 132 -8.48 -7.52 -14.26
CA GLY A 132 -9.94 -7.49 -14.27
C GLY A 132 -10.64 -7.74 -12.92
N LEU A 133 -9.90 -8.17 -11.90
CA LEU A 133 -10.42 -8.26 -10.52
C LEU A 133 -10.74 -6.88 -9.91
N TRP A 134 -10.20 -5.80 -10.48
CA TRP A 134 -10.38 -4.44 -10.00
C TRP A 134 -10.72 -3.48 -11.16
N PRO A 135 -11.99 -3.15 -11.36
CA PRO A 135 -12.36 -2.10 -12.29
C PRO A 135 -11.58 -0.80 -12.01
N GLY A 136 -11.05 -0.17 -13.05
CA GLY A 136 -10.22 1.04 -12.92
C GLY A 136 -8.73 0.82 -12.63
N ALA A 137 -8.27 -0.41 -12.40
CA ALA A 137 -6.85 -0.68 -12.26
C ALA A 137 -6.11 -0.56 -13.61
N GLN A 138 -4.91 0.03 -13.59
CA GLN A 138 -4.03 0.14 -14.76
C GLN A 138 -3.26 -1.18 -14.98
N PHE A 139 -2.81 -1.79 -13.92
CA PHE A 139 -2.15 -3.09 -13.83
C PHE A 139 -2.26 -3.59 -12.38
N ALA A 140 -1.70 -4.73 -12.09
CA ALA A 140 -1.69 -5.26 -10.74
C ALA A 140 -0.26 -5.62 -10.29
N VAL A 141 -0.11 -5.82 -8.99
CA VAL A 141 1.11 -6.31 -8.35
C VAL A 141 0.83 -7.65 -7.73
N LYS A 142 1.65 -8.64 -8.05
CA LYS A 142 1.71 -9.94 -7.40
C LYS A 142 2.87 -9.91 -6.41
N VAL A 143 2.64 -10.36 -5.18
CA VAL A 143 3.67 -10.53 -4.14
C VAL A 143 3.73 -12.00 -3.75
N ASP A 144 4.88 -12.60 -3.95
CA ASP A 144 5.20 -13.92 -3.42
C ASP A 144 5.74 -13.73 -1.99
N ILE A 145 5.00 -14.22 -1.00
CA ILE A 145 5.26 -13.99 0.42
C ILE A 145 6.49 -14.78 0.84
N THR A 146 7.44 -14.11 1.51
CA THR A 146 8.62 -14.74 2.12
C THR A 146 8.55 -14.79 3.64
N ALA A 147 7.86 -13.82 4.27
CA ALA A 147 7.60 -13.82 5.70
C ALA A 147 6.36 -13.01 6.07
N LEU A 148 5.63 -13.48 7.08
CA LEU A 148 4.57 -12.77 7.78
C LEU A 148 4.98 -12.64 9.25
N ILE A 149 4.74 -11.46 9.84
CA ILE A 149 5.14 -11.16 11.21
C ILE A 149 3.99 -10.44 11.90
N THR A 150 3.33 -11.14 12.83
CA THR A 150 2.32 -10.52 13.69
C THR A 150 3.00 -9.84 14.87
N ASN A 151 2.72 -8.57 15.09
CA ASN A 151 3.30 -7.81 16.20
C ASN A 151 2.23 -7.34 17.18
N CYS A 152 2.65 -7.14 18.44
CA CYS A 152 1.77 -6.63 19.48
C CYS A 152 1.26 -5.21 19.15
N PRO A 153 0.09 -4.79 19.71
CA PRO A 153 -0.50 -3.47 19.47
C PRO A 153 0.19 -2.30 20.18
N ARG A 154 1.34 -2.55 20.84
CA ARG A 154 2.05 -1.52 21.60
C ARG A 154 2.34 -0.29 20.75
N TYR A 155 2.06 0.88 21.28
CA TYR A 155 2.24 2.20 20.66
C TYR A 155 1.31 2.52 19.47
N ILE A 156 0.35 1.66 19.14
CA ILE A 156 -0.65 1.99 18.12
C ILE A 156 -1.75 2.81 18.79
N PRO A 157 -1.95 4.09 18.41
CA PRO A 157 -3.05 4.89 18.93
C PRO A 157 -4.39 4.34 18.43
N ARG A 158 -5.43 4.45 19.25
CA ARG A 158 -6.79 4.14 18.78
C ARG A 158 -7.34 5.32 17.99
N MET A 159 -7.90 5.02 16.81
CA MET A 159 -8.52 6.00 15.93
C MET A 159 -9.90 5.51 15.53
N GLN A 160 -10.79 6.44 15.29
CA GLN A 160 -12.08 6.16 14.68
C GLN A 160 -12.03 6.54 13.21
N ARG A 161 -12.41 5.61 12.33
CA ARG A 161 -12.62 5.92 10.93
C ARG A 161 -13.88 6.77 10.78
N LEU A 162 -13.78 7.86 10.03
CA LEU A 162 -14.94 8.69 9.66
C LEU A 162 -15.49 8.19 8.33
N ASP A 163 -14.83 8.53 7.22
CA ASP A 163 -15.28 8.23 5.86
C ASP A 163 -14.23 7.47 5.07
N GLY A 164 -14.64 6.82 3.97
CA GLY A 164 -13.74 6.29 2.95
C GLY A 164 -13.25 7.41 2.02
N SER A 165 -12.08 7.20 1.40
CA SER A 165 -11.64 8.13 0.35
C SER A 165 -12.60 8.07 -0.85
N ARG A 166 -13.08 9.23 -1.30
CA ARG A 166 -13.88 9.36 -2.51
C ARG A 166 -13.13 8.95 -3.78
N TYR A 167 -11.81 8.89 -3.72
CA TYR A 167 -10.93 8.53 -4.84
C TYR A 167 -10.69 7.02 -4.96
N VAL A 168 -11.28 6.21 -4.10
CA VAL A 168 -11.32 4.75 -4.33
C VAL A 168 -12.24 4.49 -5.53
N PRO A 169 -11.77 3.81 -6.58
CA PRO A 169 -12.60 3.52 -7.74
C PRO A 169 -13.85 2.73 -7.34
N ASP A 170 -14.97 3.03 -7.98
CA ASP A 170 -16.19 2.25 -7.84
C ASP A 170 -15.91 0.79 -8.22
N THR A 171 -16.28 -0.13 -7.35
CA THR A 171 -15.94 -1.56 -7.50
C THR A 171 -16.71 -2.24 -8.66
N THR A 172 -17.70 -1.57 -9.22
CA THR A 172 -18.53 -2.10 -10.31
C THR A 172 -18.04 -1.66 -11.68
N ASN A 173 -17.72 -0.37 -11.83
CA ASN A 173 -17.40 0.24 -13.14
C ASN A 173 -16.00 0.89 -13.18
N GLY A 174 -15.31 1.01 -12.04
CA GLY A 174 -13.99 1.62 -11.96
C GLY A 174 -13.99 3.15 -12.03
N GLU A 175 -15.14 3.79 -11.98
CA GLU A 175 -15.23 5.25 -11.99
C GLU A 175 -14.66 5.82 -10.69
N GLN A 176 -13.92 6.91 -10.83
CA GLN A 176 -13.40 7.69 -9.71
C GLN A 176 -13.41 9.18 -10.05
N PRO A 177 -13.61 10.06 -9.06
CA PRO A 177 -13.56 11.50 -9.29
C PRO A 177 -12.17 11.94 -9.75
N ILE A 178 -12.13 13.02 -10.53
CA ILE A 178 -10.87 13.67 -10.87
C ILE A 178 -10.35 14.40 -9.63
N PRO A 179 -9.11 14.13 -9.18
CA PRO A 179 -8.56 14.82 -8.02
C PRO A 179 -8.27 16.29 -8.31
N GLY A 180 -8.45 17.15 -7.30
CA GLY A 180 -8.34 18.60 -7.42
C GLY A 180 -6.99 19.06 -8.00
N TRP A 181 -5.89 18.41 -7.66
CA TRP A 181 -4.59 18.75 -8.21
C TRP A 181 -4.48 18.64 -9.75
N LYS A 182 -5.25 17.74 -10.39
CA LYS A 182 -5.32 17.64 -11.86
C LYS A 182 -6.04 18.84 -12.52
N ARG A 183 -6.62 19.71 -11.73
CA ARG A 183 -7.27 20.96 -12.18
C ARG A 183 -6.32 22.17 -12.14
N ILE A 184 -5.11 22.02 -11.60
CA ILE A 184 -4.13 23.10 -11.51
C ILE A 184 -3.77 23.57 -12.91
N ASP A 185 -3.88 24.87 -13.17
CA ASP A 185 -3.65 25.50 -14.46
C ASP A 185 -2.25 25.26 -15.01
N ALA A 186 -1.25 25.37 -14.15
CA ALA A 186 0.17 25.22 -14.50
C ALA A 186 0.57 23.82 -15.01
N ILE A 187 -0.28 22.79 -14.82
CA ILE A 187 0.06 21.42 -15.25
C ILE A 187 -0.82 20.89 -16.40
N GLN A 188 -1.73 21.69 -16.92
CA GLN A 188 -2.69 21.20 -17.93
C GLN A 188 -2.01 20.62 -19.16
N ASP A 189 -0.94 21.27 -19.64
CA ASP A 189 -0.22 20.85 -20.85
C ASP A 189 0.59 19.56 -20.68
N VAL A 190 0.88 19.18 -19.44
CA VAL A 190 1.65 17.96 -19.10
C VAL A 190 0.81 16.81 -18.58
N LEU A 191 -0.50 17.01 -18.43
CA LEU A 191 -1.41 15.93 -18.04
C LEU A 191 -1.45 14.81 -19.09
N PRO A 192 -1.60 13.55 -18.67
CA PRO A 192 -1.88 12.46 -19.59
C PRO A 192 -3.09 12.77 -20.48
N LYS A 193 -3.06 12.32 -21.75
CA LYS A 193 -4.16 12.59 -22.72
C LYS A 193 -5.55 12.26 -22.17
N ARG A 194 -5.67 11.21 -21.36
CA ARG A 194 -6.94 10.81 -20.73
C ARG A 194 -7.49 11.84 -19.74
N ASP A 195 -6.65 12.73 -19.20
CA ASP A 195 -7.02 13.72 -18.16
C ASP A 195 -7.10 15.15 -18.70
N GLN A 196 -6.63 15.39 -19.93
CA GLN A 196 -6.68 16.71 -20.57
C GLN A 196 -8.12 17.16 -20.81
N ASN A 197 -8.35 18.48 -20.70
CA ASN A 197 -9.63 19.15 -20.95
C ASN A 197 -10.80 18.68 -20.05
N LYS A 198 -10.50 18.07 -18.90
CA LYS A 198 -11.53 17.62 -17.97
C LYS A 198 -11.83 18.61 -16.83
N ALA A 199 -10.98 19.61 -16.61
CA ALA A 199 -11.15 20.57 -15.52
C ALA A 199 -12.54 21.22 -15.52
N ASP A 200 -13.05 21.63 -16.69
CA ASP A 200 -14.34 22.28 -16.83
C ASP A 200 -15.53 21.41 -16.41
N THR A 201 -15.38 20.08 -16.49
CA THR A 201 -16.44 19.13 -16.10
C THR A 201 -16.56 18.97 -14.58
N VAL A 202 -15.58 19.47 -13.82
CA VAL A 202 -15.46 19.28 -12.35
C VAL A 202 -15.26 20.57 -11.59
N GLY A 203 -15.65 21.71 -12.16
CA GLY A 203 -15.63 23.02 -11.49
C GLY A 203 -14.54 23.98 -11.94
N GLY A 204 -13.91 23.73 -13.11
CA GLY A 204 -12.94 24.62 -13.74
C GLY A 204 -11.50 24.47 -13.24
N LEU A 205 -10.62 25.30 -13.78
CA LEU A 205 -9.22 25.36 -13.40
C LEU A 205 -9.01 25.93 -11.98
N LEU A 206 -7.94 25.54 -11.35
CA LEU A 206 -7.48 26.07 -10.06
C LEU A 206 -6.07 26.64 -10.23
N THR A 207 -5.75 27.70 -9.52
CA THR A 207 -4.35 28.08 -9.31
C THR A 207 -3.72 27.15 -8.27
N MET A 208 -2.39 27.11 -8.23
CA MET A 208 -1.66 26.35 -7.20
C MET A 208 -2.07 26.79 -5.78
N ASP A 209 -2.24 28.10 -5.56
CA ASP A 209 -2.62 28.65 -4.26
C ASP A 209 -4.05 28.25 -3.86
N GLN A 210 -5.00 28.29 -4.78
CA GLN A 210 -6.37 27.84 -4.54
C GLN A 210 -6.42 26.35 -4.16
N TRP A 211 -5.68 25.51 -4.88
CA TRP A 211 -5.58 24.09 -4.52
C TRP A 211 -4.90 23.89 -3.15
N GLY A 212 -3.84 24.67 -2.85
CA GLY A 212 -3.17 24.66 -1.55
C GLY A 212 -4.13 24.97 -0.40
N GLU A 213 -4.95 26.01 -0.54
CA GLU A 213 -5.97 26.41 0.45
C GLU A 213 -7.01 25.28 0.65
N MET A 214 -7.45 24.61 -0.42
CA MET A 214 -8.35 23.45 -0.32
C MET A 214 -7.72 22.31 0.50
N VAL A 215 -6.43 22.03 0.30
CA VAL A 215 -5.70 21.01 1.07
C VAL A 215 -5.60 21.41 2.54
N GLU A 216 -5.23 22.67 2.84
CA GLU A 216 -5.08 23.17 4.21
C GLU A 216 -6.41 23.15 4.99
N THR A 217 -7.51 23.45 4.32
CA THR A 217 -8.85 23.42 4.94
C THR A 217 -9.47 22.03 5.00
N GLY A 218 -8.83 21.03 4.41
CA GLY A 218 -9.35 19.66 4.35
C GLY A 218 -10.56 19.54 3.43
N ASP A 219 -10.63 20.37 2.37
CA ASP A 219 -11.72 20.27 1.37
C ASP A 219 -11.69 18.87 0.71
N PRO A 220 -12.78 18.12 0.74
CA PRO A 220 -12.84 16.79 0.14
C PRO A 220 -12.67 16.79 -1.38
N LEU A 221 -12.66 17.96 -2.03
CA LEU A 221 -12.45 18.11 -3.47
C LEU A 221 -10.99 18.46 -3.84
N ALA A 222 -10.09 18.57 -2.86
CA ALA A 222 -8.67 18.86 -3.07
C ALA A 222 -7.91 17.75 -3.83
#